data_354ae19bca266225862be33053125868
#
_entry.id   354ae19bca266225862be33053125868
#
_cell.length_a   1.000
_cell.length_b   1.000
_cell.length_c   1.000
_cell.angle_alpha   90.00
_cell.angle_beta   90.00
_cell.angle_gamma   90.00
#
_symmetry.space_group_name_H-M   'P 1'
#
loop_
_entity.id
_entity.type
_entity.pdbx_description
1 polymer ?
#
loop_
_entity_poly.entity_id
_entity_poly.type
_entity_poly.pdbx_seq_one_letter_code
_entity_poly.pdbx_strand_id
1 'polypeptide(L)'
;MKKYASTIGGLVLLSGWTGIDISKIPLGKEITKDDSLEAHKVTSALNAFTTTSKNIPKWTPEVVAEVASIGGMGPVSVGSPSTVADELERWVAEADVDGFNLGYVTTPGTFEDVVDLLVPELRRRGIYPQEVQEGLTAREKVYGAGQAHLRDDHLGSTYKYDVYKEEAPYAQETKVEEKTNGRASKRRCL
;
A
#
# COMPACT_ATOMS: atom_id res chain seq x y z
N MET A 1 -17.98 10.20 -10.94
CA MET A 1 -16.93 10.42 -9.92
C MET A 1 -16.88 11.85 -9.40
N LYS A 2 -16.83 12.91 -10.22
CA LYS A 2 -16.76 14.32 -9.75
C LYS A 2 -17.80 14.71 -8.69
N LYS A 3 -18.99 14.11 -8.69
CA LYS A 3 -20.05 14.35 -7.70
C LYS A 3 -19.64 13.99 -6.25
N TYR A 4 -18.72 13.04 -6.09
CA TYR A 4 -18.28 12.51 -4.78
C TYR A 4 -16.83 12.90 -4.45
N ALA A 5 -16.13 13.56 -5.36
CA ALA A 5 -14.79 14.05 -5.14
C ALA A 5 -14.81 15.32 -4.26
N SER A 6 -13.90 15.40 -3.31
CA SER A 6 -13.70 16.55 -2.45
C SER A 6 -12.34 17.17 -2.68
N THR A 7 -12.28 18.34 -3.32
CA THR A 7 -11.05 19.10 -3.49
C THR A 7 -10.37 19.40 -2.16
N ILE A 8 -11.15 19.83 -1.17
CA ILE A 8 -10.63 20.09 0.19
C ILE A 8 -10.11 18.80 0.81
N GLY A 9 -10.84 17.69 0.64
CA GLY A 9 -10.40 16.37 1.10
C GLY A 9 -9.06 15.95 0.48
N GLY A 10 -8.86 16.17 -0.80
CA GLY A 10 -7.60 15.90 -1.49
C GLY A 10 -6.44 16.74 -0.94
N LEU A 11 -6.64 18.01 -0.69
CA LEU A 11 -5.61 18.90 -0.09
C LEU A 11 -5.27 18.50 1.35
N VAL A 12 -6.27 18.17 2.16
CA VAL A 12 -6.06 17.70 3.55
C VAL A 12 -5.30 16.38 3.56
N LEU A 13 -5.65 15.46 2.67
CA LEU A 13 -4.99 14.17 2.54
C LEU A 13 -3.51 14.34 2.17
N LEU A 14 -3.22 15.17 1.17
CA LEU A 14 -1.85 15.48 0.79
C LEU A 14 -1.08 16.13 1.93
N SER A 15 -1.67 17.11 2.62
CA SER A 15 -1.04 17.76 3.77
C SER A 15 -0.67 16.74 4.86
N GLY A 16 -1.56 15.78 5.14
CA GLY A 16 -1.31 14.71 6.09
C GLY A 16 -0.16 13.77 5.67
N TRP A 17 -0.09 13.41 4.38
CA TRP A 17 0.95 12.50 3.88
C TRP A 17 2.33 13.16 3.76
N THR A 18 2.37 14.42 3.37
CA THR A 18 3.63 15.12 3.11
C THR A 18 4.15 15.88 4.32
N GLY A 19 3.30 16.17 5.30
CA GLY A 19 3.60 17.07 6.41
C GLY A 19 3.71 18.55 5.99
N ILE A 20 3.29 18.88 4.75
CA ILE A 20 3.25 20.24 4.23
C ILE A 20 1.85 20.80 4.43
N ASP A 21 1.74 21.99 4.98
CA ASP A 21 0.48 22.71 4.97
C ASP A 21 0.22 23.30 3.58
N ILE A 22 -0.43 22.50 2.73
CA ILE A 22 -0.71 22.88 1.33
C ILE A 22 -1.61 24.11 1.26
N SER A 23 -2.38 24.43 2.29
CA SER A 23 -3.23 25.64 2.31
C SER A 23 -2.43 26.94 2.24
N LYS A 24 -1.14 26.90 2.62
CA LYS A 24 -0.22 28.04 2.56
C LYS A 24 0.38 28.25 1.17
N ILE A 25 0.24 27.28 0.27
CA ILE A 25 0.72 27.38 -1.11
C ILE A 25 -0.41 27.97 -1.96
N PRO A 26 -0.18 29.07 -2.68
CA PRO A 26 -1.18 29.60 -3.62
C PRO A 26 -1.60 28.57 -4.65
N LEU A 27 -2.89 28.47 -4.96
CA LEU A 27 -3.47 27.41 -5.78
C LEU A 27 -2.73 27.19 -7.12
N GLY A 28 -2.39 28.26 -7.84
CA GLY A 28 -1.68 28.18 -9.12
C GLY A 28 -0.15 28.05 -9.01
N LYS A 29 0.42 28.07 -7.80
CA LYS A 29 1.86 27.95 -7.58
C LYS A 29 2.29 26.49 -7.74
N GLU A 30 3.39 26.26 -8.43
CA GLU A 30 3.99 24.94 -8.55
C GLU A 30 4.55 24.48 -7.19
N ILE A 31 4.24 23.24 -6.82
CA ILE A 31 4.79 22.58 -5.64
C ILE A 31 6.19 22.10 -5.99
N THR A 32 7.18 22.55 -5.24
CA THR A 32 8.58 22.22 -5.45
C THR A 32 9.15 21.46 -4.26
N LYS A 33 10.32 20.86 -4.44
CA LYS A 33 11.05 20.20 -3.35
C LYS A 33 11.45 21.18 -2.25
N ASP A 34 11.58 22.46 -2.58
CA ASP A 34 11.95 23.52 -1.61
C ASP A 34 10.80 23.85 -0.66
N ASP A 35 9.54 23.68 -1.09
CA ASP A 35 8.38 23.79 -0.20
C ASP A 35 8.43 22.73 0.92
N SER A 36 9.37 21.79 0.84
CA SER A 36 9.60 20.72 1.83
C SER A 36 10.57 21.08 2.97
N LEU A 37 11.28 22.17 2.93
CA LEU A 37 12.45 22.38 3.78
C LEU A 37 12.17 22.67 5.27
N GLU A 38 10.92 22.92 5.67
CA GLU A 38 10.63 23.38 7.03
C GLU A 38 10.08 22.33 8.01
N ALA A 39 9.90 21.06 7.62
CA ALA A 39 9.36 20.05 8.53
C ALA A 39 9.91 18.62 8.23
N HIS A 40 9.73 17.72 9.18
CA HIS A 40 10.03 16.28 9.09
C HIS A 40 9.13 15.58 8.04
N LYS A 41 9.46 15.70 6.77
CA LYS A 41 8.57 15.42 5.65
C LYS A 41 8.81 14.05 5.07
N VAL A 42 7.73 13.41 4.64
CA VAL A 42 7.79 12.16 3.91
C VAL A 42 8.23 12.46 2.48
N THR A 43 9.54 12.43 2.25
CA THR A 43 10.16 12.78 0.96
C THR A 43 9.61 11.95 -0.21
N SER A 44 9.28 10.68 0.03
CA SER A 44 8.70 9.81 -0.99
C SER A 44 7.32 10.29 -1.47
N ALA A 45 6.47 10.72 -0.54
CA ALA A 45 5.16 11.26 -0.89
C ALA A 45 5.30 12.57 -1.69
N LEU A 46 6.22 13.45 -1.28
CA LEU A 46 6.47 14.68 -2.00
C LEU A 46 7.04 14.42 -3.40
N ASN A 47 7.96 13.47 -3.55
CA ASN A 47 8.51 13.10 -4.85
C ASN A 47 7.43 12.63 -5.82
N ALA A 48 6.42 11.89 -5.36
CA ALA A 48 5.30 11.47 -6.19
C ALA A 48 4.53 12.67 -6.79
N PHE A 49 4.41 13.77 -6.02
CA PHE A 49 3.71 15.00 -6.44
C PHE A 49 4.65 16.11 -6.98
N THR A 50 5.88 15.80 -7.27
CA THR A 50 6.83 16.70 -7.95
C THR A 50 7.42 16.07 -9.20
N THR A 51 7.19 14.78 -9.42
CA THR A 51 7.60 14.11 -10.66
C THR A 51 6.58 14.41 -11.76
N THR A 52 7.00 15.17 -12.74
CA THR A 52 6.16 15.56 -13.88
C THR A 52 6.05 14.44 -14.90
N SER A 53 4.95 14.43 -15.63
CA SER A 53 4.70 13.53 -16.75
C SER A 53 4.09 14.30 -17.94
N LYS A 54 3.95 13.62 -19.08
CA LYS A 54 3.29 14.21 -20.25
C LYS A 54 1.85 14.65 -19.92
N ASN A 55 1.16 13.92 -19.05
CA ASN A 55 -0.22 14.22 -18.67
C ASN A 55 -0.31 15.20 -17.50
N ILE A 56 0.71 15.27 -16.67
CA ILE A 56 0.81 16.20 -15.53
C ILE A 56 2.16 16.95 -15.67
N PRO A 57 2.21 17.98 -16.49
CA PRO A 57 3.44 18.74 -16.74
C PRO A 57 3.83 19.64 -15.56
N LYS A 58 2.88 19.93 -14.68
CA LYS A 58 3.07 20.80 -13.53
C LYS A 58 2.18 20.37 -12.37
N TRP A 59 2.77 20.23 -11.20
CA TRP A 59 2.03 19.96 -9.97
C TRP A 59 1.71 21.27 -9.25
N THR A 60 0.44 21.55 -9.06
CA THR A 60 -0.07 22.65 -8.25
C THR A 60 -1.05 22.10 -7.21
N PRO A 61 -1.37 22.84 -6.13
CA PRO A 61 -2.39 22.41 -5.18
C PRO A 61 -3.71 22.01 -5.82
N GLU A 62 -4.13 22.67 -6.89
CA GLU A 62 -5.35 22.33 -7.64
C GLU A 62 -5.24 20.96 -8.33
N VAL A 63 -4.14 20.71 -9.02
CA VAL A 63 -3.88 19.43 -9.70
C VAL A 63 -3.80 18.30 -8.70
N VAL A 64 -3.09 18.53 -7.60
CA VAL A 64 -3.01 17.55 -6.51
C VAL A 64 -4.37 17.27 -5.91
N ALA A 65 -5.15 18.32 -5.64
CA ALA A 65 -6.50 18.16 -5.10
C ALA A 65 -7.39 17.32 -6.03
N GLU A 66 -7.29 17.52 -7.33
CA GLU A 66 -8.04 16.73 -8.31
C GLU A 66 -7.59 15.25 -8.30
N VAL A 67 -6.29 14.99 -8.35
CA VAL A 67 -5.73 13.63 -8.38
C VAL A 67 -5.95 12.91 -7.07
N ALA A 68 -5.60 13.52 -5.93
CA ALA A 68 -5.70 12.89 -4.62
C ALA A 68 -7.14 12.70 -4.12
N SER A 69 -8.10 13.44 -4.68
CA SER A 69 -9.52 13.28 -4.34
C SER A 69 -10.13 11.97 -4.86
N ILE A 70 -9.42 11.26 -5.74
CA ILE A 70 -9.87 10.02 -6.39
C ILE A 70 -8.75 8.98 -6.29
N GLY A 71 -8.87 8.03 -5.39
CA GLY A 71 -7.96 6.87 -5.32
C GLY A 71 -6.62 7.10 -4.60
N GLY A 72 -6.38 8.27 -4.03
CA GLY A 72 -5.18 8.51 -3.22
C GLY A 72 -3.90 8.71 -4.04
N MET A 73 -2.78 8.12 -3.61
CA MET A 73 -1.45 8.30 -4.25
C MET A 73 -1.10 7.24 -5.30
N GLY A 74 -1.89 6.17 -5.39
CA GLY A 74 -1.63 5.11 -6.34
C GLY A 74 -2.07 5.47 -7.77
N PRO A 75 -1.56 4.77 -8.78
CA PRO A 75 -2.07 4.88 -10.14
C PRO A 75 -3.53 4.47 -10.19
N VAL A 76 -4.33 5.26 -10.93
CA VAL A 76 -5.75 4.99 -11.13
C VAL A 76 -5.96 4.55 -12.57
N SER A 77 -6.36 3.29 -12.75
CA SER A 77 -6.73 2.75 -14.06
C SER A 77 -8.23 2.86 -14.26
N VAL A 78 -8.65 3.47 -15.36
CA VAL A 78 -10.06 3.68 -15.71
C VAL A 78 -10.31 3.20 -17.12
N GLY A 79 -11.24 2.27 -17.28
CA GLY A 79 -11.58 1.77 -18.59
C GLY A 79 -12.52 0.56 -18.55
N SER A 80 -12.64 -0.12 -19.69
CA SER A 80 -13.29 -1.43 -19.75
C SER A 80 -12.47 -2.48 -18.98
N PRO A 81 -13.06 -3.63 -18.64
CA PRO A 81 -12.31 -4.73 -18.02
C PRO A 81 -11.05 -5.10 -18.80
N SER A 82 -11.14 -5.11 -20.12
CA SER A 82 -9.99 -5.38 -21.01
C SER A 82 -8.90 -4.31 -20.86
N THR A 83 -9.27 -3.02 -20.87
CA THR A 83 -8.30 -1.91 -20.72
C THR A 83 -7.60 -1.96 -19.36
N VAL A 84 -8.35 -2.26 -18.30
CA VAL A 84 -7.75 -2.38 -16.94
C VAL A 84 -6.83 -3.60 -16.87
N ALA A 85 -7.23 -4.72 -17.46
CA ALA A 85 -6.39 -5.91 -17.52
C ALA A 85 -5.10 -5.67 -18.32
N ASP A 86 -5.15 -4.95 -19.47
CA ASP A 86 -3.97 -4.57 -20.24
C ASP A 86 -2.99 -3.74 -19.40
N GLU A 87 -3.49 -2.83 -18.58
CA GLU A 87 -2.66 -2.02 -17.69
C GLU A 87 -1.99 -2.86 -16.60
N LEU A 88 -2.71 -3.83 -16.01
CA LEU A 88 -2.13 -4.75 -15.01
C LEU A 88 -1.05 -5.64 -15.64
N GLU A 89 -1.30 -6.20 -16.81
CA GLU A 89 -0.29 -7.01 -17.55
C GLU A 89 0.93 -6.18 -17.89
N ARG A 90 0.75 -4.92 -18.28
CA ARG A 90 1.85 -3.99 -18.55
C ARG A 90 2.71 -3.75 -17.30
N TRP A 91 2.12 -3.55 -16.14
CA TRP A 91 2.85 -3.40 -14.87
C TRP A 91 3.67 -4.65 -14.54
N VAL A 92 3.10 -5.84 -14.71
CA VAL A 92 3.82 -7.10 -14.51
C VAL A 92 5.00 -7.21 -15.48
N ALA A 93 4.78 -6.91 -16.75
CA ALA A 93 5.81 -7.05 -17.80
C ALA A 93 6.95 -6.01 -17.68
N GLU A 94 6.63 -4.76 -17.33
CA GLU A 94 7.61 -3.66 -17.34
C GLU A 94 8.27 -3.43 -15.98
N ALA A 95 7.57 -3.71 -14.88
CA ALA A 95 8.04 -3.44 -13.52
C ALA A 95 8.30 -4.69 -12.66
N ASP A 96 8.10 -5.89 -13.24
CA ASP A 96 8.36 -7.19 -12.59
C ASP A 96 7.66 -7.31 -11.22
N VAL A 97 6.40 -6.88 -11.15
CA VAL A 97 5.60 -6.96 -9.92
C VAL A 97 4.90 -8.31 -9.81
N ASP A 98 4.85 -8.89 -8.63
CA ASP A 98 4.22 -10.20 -8.37
C ASP A 98 2.71 -10.13 -8.18
N GLY A 99 2.15 -8.92 -7.95
CA GLY A 99 0.73 -8.74 -7.71
C GLY A 99 0.36 -7.33 -7.31
N PHE A 100 -0.93 -7.13 -7.03
CA PHE A 100 -1.50 -5.81 -6.77
C PHE A 100 -2.35 -5.80 -5.50
N ASN A 101 -2.18 -4.75 -4.72
CA ASN A 101 -3.17 -4.37 -3.73
C ASN A 101 -4.14 -3.37 -4.35
N LEU A 102 -5.40 -3.78 -4.55
CA LEU A 102 -6.40 -2.92 -5.13
C LEU A 102 -7.01 -2.00 -4.08
N GLY A 103 -6.85 -0.70 -4.28
CA GLY A 103 -7.58 0.31 -3.54
C GLY A 103 -8.97 0.55 -4.13
N TYR A 104 -9.91 0.97 -3.31
CA TYR A 104 -11.26 1.32 -3.77
C TYR A 104 -11.38 2.83 -3.99
N VAL A 105 -12.18 3.21 -4.97
CA VAL A 105 -12.64 4.59 -5.18
C VAL A 105 -14.00 4.78 -4.50
N THR A 106 -14.87 3.79 -4.62
CA THR A 106 -16.19 3.73 -3.97
C THR A 106 -16.41 2.36 -3.33
N THR A 107 -17.00 2.35 -2.14
CA THR A 107 -17.35 1.11 -1.44
C THR A 107 -18.87 0.98 -1.40
N PRO A 108 -19.43 -0.21 -1.75
CA PRO A 108 -18.77 -1.44 -2.19
C PRO A 108 -18.45 -1.48 -3.70
N GLY A 109 -18.99 -0.56 -4.51
CA GLY A 109 -19.07 -0.62 -5.96
C GLY A 109 -17.75 -0.96 -6.68
N THR A 110 -16.59 -0.44 -6.22
CA THR A 110 -15.31 -0.81 -6.84
C THR A 110 -15.02 -2.31 -6.72
N PHE A 111 -15.30 -2.91 -5.56
CA PHE A 111 -15.05 -4.34 -5.36
C PHE A 111 -16.07 -5.21 -6.10
N GLU A 112 -17.32 -4.76 -6.21
CA GLU A 112 -18.34 -5.41 -7.04
C GLU A 112 -17.88 -5.42 -8.51
N ASP A 113 -17.47 -4.28 -9.06
CA ASP A 113 -16.95 -4.18 -10.42
C ASP A 113 -15.71 -5.05 -10.65
N VAL A 114 -14.81 -5.14 -9.67
CA VAL A 114 -13.64 -6.02 -9.76
C VAL A 114 -14.04 -7.47 -9.84
N VAL A 115 -14.95 -7.92 -8.98
CA VAL A 115 -15.40 -9.32 -8.94
C VAL A 115 -16.21 -9.68 -10.17
N ASP A 116 -17.14 -8.81 -10.57
CA ASP A 116 -18.13 -9.12 -11.59
C ASP A 116 -17.60 -8.88 -13.01
N LEU A 117 -16.63 -7.98 -13.18
CA LEU A 117 -16.17 -7.56 -14.50
C LEU A 117 -14.68 -7.87 -14.74
N LEU A 118 -13.79 -7.46 -13.83
CA LEU A 118 -12.35 -7.59 -14.03
C LEU A 118 -11.87 -9.04 -13.83
N VAL A 119 -12.29 -9.71 -12.76
CA VAL A 119 -11.88 -11.10 -12.49
C VAL A 119 -12.26 -12.05 -13.62
N PRO A 120 -13.47 -12.01 -14.19
CA PRO A 120 -13.80 -12.82 -15.37
C PRO A 120 -12.87 -12.57 -16.57
N GLU A 121 -12.50 -11.32 -16.82
CA GLU A 121 -11.56 -10.99 -17.90
C GLU A 121 -10.16 -11.55 -17.64
N LEU A 122 -9.64 -11.40 -16.41
CA LEU A 122 -8.34 -11.96 -16.02
C LEU A 122 -8.33 -13.49 -16.10
N ARG A 123 -9.44 -14.14 -15.73
CA ARG A 123 -9.62 -15.60 -15.91
C ARG A 123 -9.63 -15.99 -17.38
N ARG A 124 -10.35 -15.26 -18.22
CA ARG A 124 -10.39 -15.47 -19.67
C ARG A 124 -8.98 -15.38 -20.29
N ARG A 125 -8.12 -14.51 -19.77
CA ARG A 125 -6.71 -14.37 -20.18
C ARG A 125 -5.81 -15.46 -19.60
N GLY A 126 -6.28 -16.24 -18.64
CA GLY A 126 -5.49 -17.27 -17.96
C GLY A 126 -4.48 -16.75 -16.93
N ILE A 127 -4.60 -15.48 -16.53
CA ILE A 127 -3.69 -14.80 -15.58
C ILE A 127 -4.28 -14.67 -14.16
N TYR A 128 -5.45 -15.26 -13.93
CA TYR A 128 -6.08 -15.35 -12.62
C TYR A 128 -6.62 -16.77 -12.41
N PRO A 129 -6.54 -17.31 -11.18
CA PRO A 129 -7.02 -18.67 -10.88
C PRO A 129 -8.47 -18.87 -11.30
N GLN A 130 -8.75 -19.99 -11.99
CA GLN A 130 -10.12 -20.34 -12.41
C GLN A 130 -11.02 -20.65 -11.22
N GLU A 131 -10.44 -21.31 -10.21
CA GLU A 131 -11.15 -21.71 -9.00
C GLU A 131 -10.45 -21.16 -7.76
N VAL A 132 -11.24 -20.85 -6.74
CA VAL A 132 -10.72 -20.51 -5.42
C VAL A 132 -10.44 -21.80 -4.67
N GLN A 133 -9.20 -22.03 -4.31
CA GLN A 133 -8.83 -23.16 -3.47
C GLN A 133 -9.31 -22.89 -2.03
N GLU A 134 -10.35 -23.60 -1.63
CA GLU A 134 -10.88 -23.53 -0.27
C GLU A 134 -9.95 -24.23 0.73
N GLY A 135 -10.02 -23.82 1.99
CA GLY A 135 -9.26 -24.44 3.10
C GLY A 135 -7.79 -24.06 3.17
N LEU A 136 -7.24 -23.39 2.17
CA LEU A 136 -5.86 -22.89 2.21
C LEU A 136 -5.78 -21.49 2.83
N THR A 137 -4.75 -21.26 3.64
CA THR A 137 -4.38 -19.93 4.10
C THR A 137 -3.89 -19.05 2.93
N ALA A 138 -3.87 -17.73 3.11
CA ALA A 138 -3.32 -16.81 2.10
C ALA A 138 -1.86 -17.14 1.77
N ARG A 139 -1.08 -17.59 2.76
CA ARG A 139 0.31 -18.01 2.55
C ARG A 139 0.40 -19.25 1.69
N GLU A 140 -0.42 -20.25 1.93
CA GLU A 140 -0.43 -21.47 1.14
C GLU A 140 -0.84 -21.24 -0.31
N LYS A 141 -1.70 -20.26 -0.57
CA LYS A 141 -2.07 -19.88 -1.94
C LYS A 141 -0.90 -19.29 -2.73
N VAL A 142 0.07 -18.68 -2.05
CA VAL A 142 1.27 -18.09 -2.67
C VAL A 142 2.43 -19.09 -2.71
N TYR A 143 2.67 -19.82 -1.63
CA TYR A 143 3.85 -20.68 -1.47
C TYR A 143 3.57 -22.18 -1.65
N GLY A 144 2.31 -22.56 -1.84
CA GLY A 144 1.88 -23.95 -1.99
C GLY A 144 1.33 -24.57 -0.70
N ALA A 145 0.51 -25.60 -0.89
CA ALA A 145 -0.15 -26.31 0.21
C ALA A 145 0.87 -26.82 1.26
N GLY A 146 0.55 -26.74 2.51
CA GLY A 146 1.42 -27.09 3.65
C GLY A 146 2.36 -25.97 4.12
N GLN A 147 2.41 -24.82 3.40
CA GLN A 147 3.22 -23.67 3.77
C GLN A 147 2.40 -22.62 4.56
N ALA A 148 1.58 -23.06 5.51
CA ALA A 148 0.70 -22.18 6.29
C ALA A 148 1.47 -21.19 7.19
N HIS A 149 2.70 -21.53 7.56
CA HIS A 149 3.57 -20.71 8.39
C HIS A 149 4.83 -20.27 7.65
N LEU A 150 5.53 -19.31 8.24
CA LEU A 150 6.83 -18.90 7.74
C LEU A 150 7.80 -20.10 7.78
N ARG A 151 8.54 -20.32 6.71
CA ARG A 151 9.52 -21.42 6.61
C ARG A 151 10.62 -21.25 7.65
N ASP A 152 11.11 -22.35 8.16
CA ASP A 152 12.15 -22.35 9.22
C ASP A 152 13.52 -21.87 8.70
N ASP A 153 13.79 -22.01 7.40
CA ASP A 153 14.99 -21.50 6.75
C ASP A 153 14.95 -20.00 6.42
N HIS A 154 13.83 -19.33 6.64
CA HIS A 154 13.72 -17.88 6.45
C HIS A 154 14.22 -17.14 7.70
N LEU A 155 15.06 -16.12 7.51
CA LEU A 155 15.63 -15.34 8.63
C LEU A 155 14.55 -14.86 9.62
N GLY A 156 13.40 -14.41 9.12
CA GLY A 156 12.28 -13.99 9.97
C GLY A 156 11.68 -15.10 10.85
N SER A 157 12.01 -16.38 10.62
CA SER A 157 11.55 -17.48 11.46
C SER A 157 12.13 -17.42 12.88
N THR A 158 13.29 -16.77 13.03
CA THR A 158 13.92 -16.55 14.33
C THR A 158 13.14 -15.58 15.23
N TYR A 159 12.18 -14.84 14.65
CA TYR A 159 11.30 -13.88 15.33
C TYR A 159 9.87 -14.38 15.47
N LYS A 160 9.61 -15.70 15.30
CA LYS A 160 8.31 -16.30 15.59
C LYS A 160 7.98 -16.19 17.07
N TYR A 161 6.68 -16.31 17.39
CA TYR A 161 6.19 -16.22 18.77
C TYR A 161 6.93 -17.16 19.74
N ASP A 162 7.33 -18.33 19.28
CA ASP A 162 8.02 -19.33 20.09
C ASP A 162 9.53 -19.11 20.28
N VAL A 163 10.10 -18.03 19.73
CA VAL A 163 11.51 -17.62 20.01
C VAL A 163 11.73 -17.20 21.46
N TYR A 164 10.67 -17.00 22.24
CA TYR A 164 10.74 -16.75 23.67
C TYR A 164 10.99 -18.00 24.50
N LYS A 165 11.20 -19.15 23.87
CA LYS A 165 11.64 -20.37 24.55
C LYS A 165 13.05 -20.17 25.13
N GLU A 166 13.34 -20.91 26.20
CA GLU A 166 14.61 -20.77 26.96
C GLU A 166 15.88 -20.92 26.13
N GLU A 167 15.80 -21.68 25.05
CA GLU A 167 16.92 -21.96 24.14
C GLU A 167 17.19 -20.83 23.13
N ALA A 168 16.29 -19.86 22.98
CA ALA A 168 16.49 -18.75 22.08
C ALA A 168 17.42 -17.69 22.72
N PRO A 169 18.41 -17.18 21.98
CA PRO A 169 19.33 -16.14 22.50
C PRO A 169 18.60 -14.95 23.09
N TYR A 170 17.50 -14.54 22.48
CA TYR A 170 16.68 -13.42 22.96
C TYR A 170 15.96 -13.71 24.27
N ALA A 171 15.53 -14.93 24.53
CA ALA A 171 14.87 -15.31 25.78
C ALA A 171 15.83 -15.25 26.98
N GLN A 172 17.13 -15.48 26.75
CA GLN A 172 18.16 -15.39 27.79
C GLN A 172 18.42 -13.93 28.17
N GLU A 173 18.47 -13.00 27.21
CA GLU A 173 18.65 -11.56 27.47
C GLU A 173 17.49 -10.99 28.29
N THR A 174 16.24 -11.37 27.96
CA THR A 174 15.06 -10.89 28.69
C THR A 174 15.03 -11.38 30.14
N LYS A 175 15.50 -12.61 30.41
CA LYS A 175 15.59 -13.14 31.76
C LYS A 175 16.66 -12.42 32.62
N VAL A 176 17.73 -11.98 31.98
CA VAL A 176 18.78 -11.19 32.68
C VAL A 176 18.24 -9.84 33.10
N GLU A 177 17.48 -9.15 32.25
CA GLU A 177 16.87 -7.85 32.56
C GLU A 177 15.81 -7.97 33.68
N GLU A 178 14.99 -9.01 33.70
CA GLU A 178 14.03 -9.24 34.77
C GLU A 178 14.70 -9.48 36.13
N LYS A 179 15.82 -10.19 36.14
CA LYS A 179 16.59 -10.43 37.37
C LYS A 179 17.30 -9.16 37.88
N THR A 180 17.68 -8.24 36.99
CA THR A 180 18.38 -7.00 37.40
C THR A 180 17.42 -5.88 37.78
N ASN A 181 16.23 -5.80 37.20
CA ASN A 181 15.34 -4.65 37.38
C ASN A 181 14.17 -4.88 38.35
N GLY A 182 13.94 -6.10 38.83
CA GLY A 182 12.88 -6.43 39.82
C GLY A 182 11.45 -6.04 39.37
N ARG A 183 11.25 -5.76 38.08
CA ARG A 183 9.96 -5.41 37.49
C ARG A 183 9.55 -6.47 36.46
N ALA A 184 8.53 -7.24 36.81
CA ALA A 184 7.90 -8.13 35.84
C ALA A 184 7.34 -7.32 34.65
N SER A 185 8.03 -7.36 33.53
CA SER A 185 7.60 -6.73 32.27
C SER A 185 6.54 -7.62 31.62
N LYS A 186 5.26 -7.32 31.87
CA LYS A 186 4.15 -7.87 31.07
C LYS A 186 4.10 -7.13 29.75
N ARG A 187 4.99 -7.43 28.81
CA ARG A 187 4.80 -7.03 27.42
C ARG A 187 3.89 -8.05 26.74
N ARG A 188 2.61 -7.73 26.64
CA ARG A 188 1.72 -8.36 25.66
C ARG A 188 2.05 -7.72 24.31
N CYS A 189 2.57 -8.51 23.40
CA CYS A 189 2.53 -8.16 21.99
C CYS A 189 1.08 -8.24 21.52
N LEU A 190 0.59 -7.16 20.91
CA LEU A 190 -0.62 -7.12 20.10
C LEU A 190 -0.26 -7.51 18.68
#